data_1200ca5a6f5e4da207b71baf91deaa63
#
_entry.id   1200ca5a6f5e4da207b71baf91deaa63
#
_cell.length_a   1.000
_cell.length_b   1.000
_cell.length_c   1.000
_cell.angle_alpha   90.00
_cell.angle_beta   90.00
_cell.angle_gamma   90.00
#
_symmetry.space_group_name_H-M   'P 1'
#
loop_
_entity.id
_entity.type
_entity.pdbx_description
1 polymer ?
#
loop_
_entity_poly.entity_id
_entity_poly.type
_entity_poly.pdbx_seq_one_letter_code
_entity_poly.pdbx_strand_id
1 'polypeptide(L)'
;MLTEQELLQMPADDYMNTSQLAYFEQLLRQQKQDLQRRIEQSKQSLGSREVEPDELDRALIEEENRQSLRLVEREYFLLRKIEQALDRIASRDYGYCKESGQPIGLKRLLARPTAELSLDAKERQEMQEKHFSKRRG
;
A
#
# COMPACT_ATOMS: atom_id res chain seq x y z
N MET A 1 6.89 -10.13 21.40
CA MET A 1 6.19 -10.03 20.12
C MET A 1 6.77 -11.02 19.12
N LEU A 2 5.94 -11.56 18.24
CA LEU A 2 6.37 -12.53 17.24
C LEU A 2 7.44 -11.94 16.30
N THR A 3 8.46 -12.75 16.00
CA THR A 3 9.37 -12.45 14.89
C THR A 3 8.77 -13.02 13.60
N GLU A 4 9.31 -12.59 12.45
CA GLU A 4 8.89 -13.13 11.16
C GLU A 4 9.07 -14.64 11.07
N GLN A 5 10.18 -15.15 11.59
CA GLN A 5 10.46 -16.59 11.61
C GLN A 5 9.46 -17.35 12.45
N GLU A 6 9.13 -16.84 13.64
CA GLU A 6 8.13 -17.44 14.51
C GLU A 6 6.76 -17.45 13.85
N LEU A 7 6.40 -16.35 13.19
CA LEU A 7 5.15 -16.24 12.45
C LEU A 7 5.02 -17.33 11.38
N LEU A 8 6.08 -17.50 10.57
CA LEU A 8 6.07 -18.46 9.46
C LEU A 8 6.08 -19.93 9.93
N GLN A 9 6.52 -20.19 11.17
CA GLN A 9 6.55 -21.53 11.74
C GLN A 9 5.24 -21.92 12.43
N MET A 10 4.28 -20.99 12.56
CA MET A 10 3.01 -21.29 13.22
C MET A 10 2.17 -22.23 12.36
N PRO A 11 1.38 -23.14 13.02
CA PRO A 11 0.52 -24.05 12.28
C PRO A 11 -0.54 -23.33 11.43
N ALA A 12 -1.00 -23.99 10.39
CA ALA A 12 -2.01 -23.44 9.47
C ALA A 12 -3.31 -23.08 10.21
N ASP A 13 -3.67 -23.82 11.26
CA ASP A 13 -4.87 -23.56 12.06
C ASP A 13 -4.80 -22.24 12.84
N ASP A 14 -3.61 -21.69 13.03
CA ASP A 14 -3.40 -20.41 13.71
C ASP A 14 -3.49 -19.22 12.77
N TYR A 15 -3.83 -19.43 11.51
CA TYR A 15 -3.90 -18.36 10.50
C TYR A 15 -4.83 -17.23 10.97
N MET A 16 -4.28 -16.04 11.00
CA MET A 16 -4.95 -14.81 11.46
C MET A 16 -5.51 -14.91 12.87
N ASN A 17 -4.84 -15.69 13.74
CA ASN A 17 -5.15 -15.63 15.17
C ASN A 17 -4.75 -14.25 15.74
N THR A 18 -5.07 -14.02 17.00
CA THR A 18 -4.83 -12.72 17.65
C THR A 18 -3.37 -12.28 17.56
N SER A 19 -2.43 -13.21 17.74
CA SER A 19 -1.00 -12.91 17.69
C SER A 19 -0.54 -12.52 16.27
N GLN A 20 -1.04 -13.21 15.28
CA GLN A 20 -0.72 -12.90 13.87
C GLN A 20 -1.33 -11.57 13.46
N LEU A 21 -2.58 -11.31 13.82
CA LEU A 21 -3.22 -10.02 13.55
C LEU A 21 -2.46 -8.88 14.22
N ALA A 22 -2.01 -9.06 15.46
CA ALA A 22 -1.21 -8.06 16.16
C ALA A 22 0.12 -7.79 15.45
N TYR A 23 0.75 -8.83 14.92
CA TYR A 23 1.99 -8.69 14.15
C TYR A 23 1.78 -7.80 12.91
N PHE A 24 0.75 -8.08 12.11
CA PHE A 24 0.46 -7.30 10.91
C PHE A 24 -0.04 -5.90 11.24
N GLU A 25 -0.80 -5.74 12.32
CA GLU A 25 -1.21 -4.40 12.78
C GLU A 25 0.00 -3.53 13.08
N GLN A 26 0.98 -4.05 13.81
CA GLN A 26 2.19 -3.30 14.12
C GLN A 26 3.00 -2.98 12.86
N LEU A 27 3.16 -3.95 11.97
CA LEU A 27 3.85 -3.74 10.70
C LEU A 27 3.19 -2.62 9.90
N LEU A 28 1.87 -2.64 9.78
CA LEU A 28 1.11 -1.62 9.04
C LEU A 28 1.18 -0.26 9.71
N ARG A 29 1.11 -0.19 11.04
CA ARG A 29 1.26 1.07 11.78
C ARG A 29 2.64 1.69 11.58
N GLN A 30 3.67 0.87 11.55
CA GLN A 30 5.03 1.35 11.28
C GLN A 30 5.14 1.89 9.86
N GLN A 31 4.60 1.18 8.88
CA GLN A 31 4.55 1.65 7.49
C GLN A 31 3.78 2.96 7.36
N LYS A 32 2.67 3.08 8.08
CA LYS A 32 1.86 4.31 8.11
C LYS A 32 2.67 5.50 8.61
N GLN A 33 3.38 5.34 9.73
CA GLN A 33 4.21 6.40 10.28
C GLN A 33 5.31 6.82 9.31
N ASP A 34 6.00 5.87 8.71
CA ASP A 34 7.07 6.15 7.76
C ASP A 34 6.53 6.89 6.53
N LEU A 35 5.38 6.48 6.04
CA LEU A 35 4.74 7.11 4.90
C LEU A 35 4.26 8.52 5.21
N GLN A 36 3.67 8.73 6.39
CA GLN A 36 3.24 10.07 6.84
C GLN A 36 4.42 11.04 6.92
N ARG A 37 5.58 10.58 7.38
CA ARG A 37 6.80 11.42 7.39
C ARG A 37 7.24 11.78 5.99
N ARG A 38 7.22 10.82 5.06
CA ARG A 38 7.59 11.08 3.67
C ARG A 38 6.64 12.06 3.00
N ILE A 39 5.35 11.94 3.26
CA ILE A 39 4.33 12.87 2.74
C ILE A 39 4.61 14.28 3.25
N GLU A 40 4.88 14.42 4.55
CA GLU A 40 5.17 15.72 5.16
C GLU A 40 6.42 16.35 4.56
N GLN A 41 7.49 15.57 4.37
CA GLN A 41 8.72 16.03 3.74
C GLN A 41 8.48 16.46 2.29
N SER A 42 7.70 15.69 1.53
CA SER A 42 7.37 16.03 0.15
C SER A 42 6.56 17.31 0.04
N LYS A 43 5.63 17.54 0.96
CA LYS A 43 4.85 18.79 1.03
C LYS A 43 5.71 19.99 1.35
N GLN A 44 6.65 19.87 2.28
CA GLN A 44 7.57 20.93 2.64
C GLN A 44 8.46 21.30 1.45
N SER A 45 8.90 20.30 0.70
CA SER A 45 9.69 20.50 -0.52
C SER A 45 8.94 21.32 -1.57
N LEU A 46 7.63 21.10 -1.71
CA LEU A 46 6.78 21.85 -2.64
C LEU A 46 6.65 23.31 -2.23
N GLY A 47 6.65 23.62 -0.92
CA GLY A 47 6.47 24.95 -0.41
C GLY A 47 7.74 25.80 -0.34
N SER A 48 8.93 25.21 -0.51
CA SER A 48 10.21 25.88 -0.24
C SER A 48 10.89 26.48 -1.48
N ARG A 49 10.30 26.37 -2.65
CA ARG A 49 10.92 26.85 -3.89
C ARG A 49 10.47 28.28 -4.20
N GLU A 50 11.13 29.25 -3.57
CA GLU A 50 11.00 30.66 -3.90
C GLU A 50 12.17 31.06 -4.84
N VAL A 51 11.93 31.00 -6.13
CA VAL A 51 12.88 31.52 -7.12
C VAL A 51 12.10 32.40 -8.10
N GLU A 52 12.63 33.58 -8.43
CA GLU A 52 12.15 34.37 -9.56
C GLU A 52 12.89 33.89 -10.80
N PRO A 53 12.41 32.88 -11.51
CA PRO A 53 13.10 32.30 -12.65
C PRO A 53 12.75 33.01 -13.93
N ASP A 54 13.64 32.94 -14.92
CA ASP A 54 13.28 33.30 -16.31
C ASP A 54 12.26 32.25 -16.84
N GLU A 55 11.77 32.45 -18.05
CA GLU A 55 10.71 31.58 -18.61
C GLU A 55 11.11 30.12 -18.73
N LEU A 56 12.37 29.83 -19.01
CA LEU A 56 12.89 28.47 -19.12
C LEU A 56 12.91 27.80 -17.73
N ASP A 57 13.38 28.54 -16.74
CA ASP A 57 13.44 28.05 -15.35
C ASP A 57 12.04 27.82 -14.79
N ARG A 58 11.07 28.66 -15.13
CA ARG A 58 9.66 28.47 -14.76
C ARG A 58 9.11 27.16 -15.30
N ALA A 59 9.38 26.84 -16.57
CA ALA A 59 8.92 25.60 -17.17
C ALA A 59 9.49 24.37 -16.44
N LEU A 60 10.77 24.40 -16.07
CA LEU A 60 11.42 23.34 -15.32
C LEU A 60 10.85 23.20 -13.91
N ILE A 61 10.61 24.31 -13.22
CA ILE A 61 10.04 24.31 -11.87
C ILE A 61 8.59 23.78 -11.91
N GLU A 62 7.80 24.18 -12.89
CA GLU A 62 6.43 23.68 -13.06
C GLU A 62 6.40 22.18 -13.30
N GLU A 63 7.33 21.64 -14.11
CA GLU A 63 7.42 20.21 -14.36
C GLU A 63 7.84 19.46 -13.10
N GLU A 64 8.83 19.95 -12.36
CA GLU A 64 9.25 19.37 -11.10
C GLU A 64 8.12 19.38 -10.06
N ASN A 65 7.35 20.46 -9.99
CA ASN A 65 6.20 20.56 -9.09
C ASN A 65 5.11 19.56 -9.48
N ARG A 66 4.84 19.36 -10.77
CA ARG A 66 3.87 18.36 -11.22
C ARG A 66 4.31 16.94 -10.83
N GLN A 67 5.59 16.62 -11.00
CA GLN A 67 6.14 15.32 -10.58
C GLN A 67 6.04 15.11 -9.08
N SER A 68 6.34 16.15 -8.30
CA SER A 68 6.25 16.11 -6.85
C SER A 68 4.80 15.93 -6.39
N LEU A 69 3.84 16.60 -7.03
CA LEU A 69 2.42 16.43 -6.75
C LEU A 69 1.95 15.00 -7.04
N ARG A 70 2.37 14.42 -8.15
CA ARG A 70 2.06 13.02 -8.49
C ARG A 70 2.59 12.06 -7.44
N LEU A 71 3.80 12.31 -6.96
CA LEU A 71 4.39 11.51 -5.89
C LEU A 71 3.57 11.59 -4.61
N VAL A 72 3.19 12.81 -4.20
CA VAL A 72 2.36 13.02 -3.01
C VAL A 72 1.00 12.32 -3.16
N GLU A 73 0.38 12.43 -4.31
CA GLU A 73 -0.91 11.76 -4.59
C GLU A 73 -0.78 10.24 -4.48
N ARG A 74 0.30 9.68 -5.00
CA ARG A 74 0.59 8.24 -4.90
C ARG A 74 0.77 7.82 -3.45
N GLU A 75 1.50 8.62 -2.67
CA GLU A 75 1.74 8.33 -1.26
C GLU A 75 0.44 8.39 -0.45
N TYR A 76 -0.45 9.35 -0.73
CA TYR A 76 -1.78 9.40 -0.12
C TYR A 76 -2.63 8.18 -0.49
N PHE A 77 -2.54 7.71 -1.72
CA PHE A 77 -3.23 6.50 -2.15
C PHE A 77 -2.74 5.28 -1.36
N LEU A 78 -1.41 5.15 -1.19
CA LEU A 78 -0.82 4.08 -0.37
C LEU A 78 -1.27 4.19 1.09
N LEU A 79 -1.34 5.41 1.62
CA LEU A 79 -1.78 5.65 2.99
C LEU A 79 -3.22 5.14 3.19
N ARG A 80 -4.11 5.43 2.25
CA ARG A 80 -5.48 4.92 2.31
C ARG A 80 -5.53 3.39 2.28
N LYS A 81 -4.67 2.76 1.48
CA LYS A 81 -4.56 1.30 1.44
C LYS A 81 -4.14 0.72 2.79
N ILE A 82 -3.19 1.36 3.45
CA ILE A 82 -2.75 0.95 4.79
C ILE A 82 -3.90 1.12 5.80
N GLU A 83 -4.59 2.24 5.77
CA GLU A 83 -5.72 2.49 6.66
C GLU A 83 -6.85 1.47 6.46
N GLN A 84 -7.16 1.13 5.22
CA GLN A 84 -8.13 0.09 4.89
C GLN A 84 -7.71 -1.28 5.44
N ALA A 85 -6.41 -1.61 5.34
CA ALA A 85 -5.89 -2.85 5.91
C ALA A 85 -6.03 -2.88 7.43
N LEU A 86 -5.73 -1.76 8.09
CA LEU A 86 -5.92 -1.64 9.54
C LEU A 86 -7.40 -1.79 9.94
N ASP A 87 -8.31 -1.24 9.17
CA ASP A 87 -9.75 -1.41 9.39
C ASP A 87 -10.17 -2.88 9.28
N ARG A 88 -9.61 -3.61 8.31
CA ARG A 88 -9.89 -5.04 8.18
C ARG A 88 -9.34 -5.86 9.34
N ILE A 89 -8.20 -5.47 9.91
CA ILE A 89 -7.68 -6.10 11.12
C ILE A 89 -8.68 -5.91 12.27
N ALA A 90 -9.19 -4.68 12.44
CA ALA A 90 -10.17 -4.38 13.48
C ALA A 90 -11.46 -5.19 13.30
N SER A 91 -11.92 -5.39 12.07
CA SER A 91 -13.13 -6.17 11.77
C SER A 91 -12.86 -7.68 11.65
N ARG A 92 -11.60 -8.11 11.75
CA ARG A 92 -11.15 -9.50 11.61
C ARG A 92 -11.33 -10.11 10.21
N ASP A 93 -11.42 -9.27 9.20
CA ASP A 93 -11.48 -9.70 7.80
C ASP A 93 -10.11 -9.75 7.13
N TYR A 94 -9.09 -9.23 7.80
CA TYR A 94 -7.73 -9.16 7.28
C TYR A 94 -7.17 -10.54 7.00
N GLY A 95 -6.44 -10.67 5.90
CA GLY A 95 -5.76 -11.91 5.51
C GLY A 95 -6.57 -12.82 4.61
N TYR A 96 -7.80 -12.46 4.31
CA TYR A 96 -8.68 -13.25 3.44
C TYR A 96 -8.98 -12.49 2.16
N CYS A 97 -9.01 -13.23 1.06
CA CYS A 97 -9.28 -12.66 -0.26
C CYS A 97 -10.69 -12.05 -0.31
N LYS A 98 -10.80 -10.82 -0.73
CA LYS A 98 -12.06 -10.10 -0.84
C LYS A 98 -13.02 -10.73 -1.82
N GLU A 99 -12.48 -11.36 -2.87
CA GLU A 99 -13.24 -11.96 -3.96
C GLU A 99 -13.66 -13.39 -3.66
N SER A 100 -12.73 -14.22 -3.16
CA SER A 100 -12.95 -15.65 -2.98
C SER A 100 -13.14 -16.10 -1.54
N GLY A 101 -12.79 -15.25 -0.56
CA GLY A 101 -12.81 -15.62 0.85
C GLY A 101 -11.68 -16.56 1.29
N GLN A 102 -10.81 -16.97 0.38
CA GLN A 102 -9.69 -17.85 0.68
C GLN A 102 -8.57 -17.10 1.39
N PRO A 103 -7.75 -17.77 2.21
CA PRO A 103 -6.60 -17.14 2.82
C PRO A 103 -5.65 -16.57 1.76
N ILE A 104 -5.18 -15.34 1.98
CA ILE A 104 -4.17 -14.72 1.12
C ILE A 104 -2.82 -15.38 1.32
N GLY A 105 -2.50 -15.73 2.57
CA GLY A 105 -1.26 -16.41 2.93
C GLY A 105 -0.24 -15.48 3.56
N LEU A 106 0.49 -16.01 4.52
CA LEU A 106 1.46 -15.23 5.30
C LEU A 106 2.58 -14.66 4.43
N LYS A 107 3.10 -15.45 3.49
CA LYS A 107 4.21 -15.00 2.63
C LYS A 107 3.81 -13.82 1.77
N ARG A 108 2.61 -13.88 1.17
CA ARG A 108 2.11 -12.77 0.36
C ARG A 108 1.85 -11.53 1.21
N LEU A 109 1.28 -11.69 2.40
CA LEU A 109 1.01 -10.57 3.32
C LEU A 109 2.31 -9.95 3.85
N LEU A 110 3.36 -10.74 4.06
CA LEU A 110 4.66 -10.19 4.45
C LEU A 110 5.28 -9.37 3.32
N ALA A 111 5.13 -9.82 2.07
CA ALA A 111 5.61 -9.08 0.90
C ALA A 111 4.73 -7.85 0.62
N ARG A 112 3.42 -7.96 0.81
CA ARG A 112 2.47 -6.87 0.57
C ARG A 112 1.38 -6.89 1.65
N PRO A 113 1.62 -6.23 2.79
CA PRO A 113 0.67 -6.25 3.92
C PRO A 113 -0.70 -5.66 3.62
N THR A 114 -0.82 -4.85 2.57
CA THR A 114 -2.10 -4.26 2.15
C THR A 114 -2.86 -5.12 1.14
N ALA A 115 -2.38 -6.33 0.82
CA ALA A 115 -3.03 -7.19 -0.17
C ALA A 115 -4.46 -7.53 0.25
N GLU A 116 -5.39 -7.38 -0.69
CA GLU A 116 -6.82 -7.66 -0.52
C GLU A 116 -7.26 -8.89 -1.29
N LEU A 117 -6.45 -9.32 -2.24
CA LEU A 117 -6.77 -10.43 -3.14
C LEU A 117 -5.69 -11.51 -3.02
N SER A 118 -6.12 -12.76 -3.12
CA SER A 118 -5.19 -13.88 -3.32
C SER A 118 -4.44 -13.69 -4.65
N LEU A 119 -3.34 -14.40 -4.82
CA LEU A 119 -2.57 -14.32 -6.06
C LEU A 119 -3.42 -14.73 -7.27
N ASP A 120 -4.21 -15.78 -7.14
CA ASP A 120 -5.11 -16.26 -8.20
C ASP A 120 -6.16 -15.22 -8.57
N ALA A 121 -6.77 -14.58 -7.57
CA ALA A 121 -7.78 -13.53 -7.80
C ALA A 121 -7.15 -12.30 -8.45
N LYS A 122 -5.93 -11.95 -8.05
CA LYS A 122 -5.19 -10.82 -8.63
C LYS A 122 -4.86 -11.09 -10.10
N GLU A 123 -4.41 -12.28 -10.41
CA GLU A 123 -4.13 -12.67 -11.80
C GLU A 123 -5.38 -12.62 -12.67
N ARG A 124 -6.51 -13.10 -12.16
CA ARG A 124 -7.79 -13.01 -12.88
C ARG A 124 -8.21 -11.58 -13.14
N GLN A 125 -8.06 -10.70 -12.17
CA GLN A 125 -8.36 -9.28 -12.32
C GLN A 125 -7.49 -8.65 -13.41
N GLU A 126 -6.18 -8.92 -13.39
CA GLU A 126 -5.26 -8.40 -14.39
C GLU A 126 -5.59 -8.91 -15.79
N MET A 127 -5.99 -10.17 -15.92
CA MET A 127 -6.43 -10.75 -17.20
C MET A 127 -7.68 -10.05 -17.72
N GLN A 128 -8.66 -9.80 -16.86
CA GLN A 128 -9.88 -9.06 -17.20
C GLN A 128 -9.59 -7.64 -17.67
N GLU A 129 -8.70 -6.94 -16.97
CA GLU A 129 -8.29 -5.57 -17.33
C GLU A 129 -7.62 -5.55 -18.70
N LYS A 130 -6.72 -6.49 -18.98
CA LYS A 130 -6.06 -6.61 -20.29
C LYS A 130 -7.07 -6.89 -21.40
N HIS A 131 -8.02 -7.78 -21.15
CA HIS A 131 -9.04 -8.12 -22.12
C HIS A 131 -9.97 -6.94 -22.42
N PHE A 132 -10.32 -6.18 -21.38
CA PHE A 132 -11.12 -4.96 -21.51
C PHE A 132 -10.38 -3.87 -22.28
N SER A 133 -9.08 -3.68 -22.02
CA SER A 133 -8.25 -2.73 -22.77
C SER A 133 -8.15 -3.07 -24.24
N LYS A 134 -8.02 -4.35 -24.60
CA LYS A 134 -7.98 -4.82 -25.99
C LYS A 134 -9.28 -4.55 -26.75
N ARG A 135 -10.43 -4.60 -26.06
CA ARG A 135 -11.74 -4.32 -26.66
C ARG A 135 -11.95 -2.83 -26.93
N ARG A 136 -11.26 -1.96 -26.22
CA ARG A 136 -11.36 -0.50 -26.39
C ARG A 136 -10.37 0.06 -27.42
N GLY A 137 -9.35 -0.69 -27.76
CA GLY A 137 -8.38 -0.34 -28.79
C GLY A 137 -8.76 -0.96 -30.11
#